data_a338d4728c3f4c02517fcb418c52a0f6
#
_entry.id   a338d4728c3f4c02517fcb418c52a0f6
#
_cell.length_a   1.000
_cell.length_b   1.000
_cell.length_c   1.000
_cell.angle_alpha   90.00
_cell.angle_beta   90.00
_cell.angle_gamma   90.00
#
_symmetry.space_group_name_H-M   'P 1'
#
loop_
_entity.id
_entity.type
_entity.pdbx_description
1 polymer ?
#
loop_
_entity_poly.entity_id
_entity_poly.type
_entity_poly.pdbx_seq_one_letter_code
_entity_poly.pdbx_strand_id
1 'polypeptide(L)'
;QLIPAIARPIESFSSDTLIHEERNLIEMAKFKLPDVFREDMQPLELLALLQHYGVPTRLLDVTENALVALYFACCSKYNDNGSDGEVIIFKNNELEVANYPIINAIADSYRFAIAGQTFQDFYRNIMCQPYFAEQLHSKSPSIGSLENAATWLHRVFSEPHFVYAPIRSQRQRAQQGRYLVFSNFFVPSPFNDSTGAPESNWIFREEIEPIKKGNDSIILARITIPNGSKLQILFDLESFGISKEVLFCDDIGTVCSSITNSYQRKARYMFNPLP
;
A
#
# COMPACT_ATOMS: atom_id res chain seq x y z
N GLN A 1 10.49 -6.51 8.41
CA GLN A 1 10.48 -5.74 7.15
C GLN A 1 9.07 -5.26 6.87
N LEU A 2 8.96 -4.05 6.35
CA LEU A 2 7.69 -3.49 5.91
C LEU A 2 7.64 -3.64 4.39
N ILE A 3 6.75 -4.51 3.92
CA ILE A 3 6.64 -4.88 2.52
C ILE A 3 5.16 -5.06 2.14
N PRO A 4 4.71 -4.60 0.97
CA PRO A 4 3.34 -4.77 0.53
C PRO A 4 3.01 -6.25 0.28
N ALA A 5 1.71 -6.57 0.25
CA ALA A 5 1.25 -7.95 0.21
C ALA A 5 1.76 -8.71 -1.01
N ILE A 6 1.79 -8.08 -2.19
CA ILE A 6 2.23 -8.70 -3.45
C ILE A 6 3.70 -9.16 -3.42
N ALA A 7 4.54 -8.48 -2.64
CA ALA A 7 5.97 -8.77 -2.56
C ALA A 7 6.35 -9.66 -1.37
N ARG A 8 5.38 -10.17 -0.61
CA ARG A 8 5.64 -11.12 0.48
C ARG A 8 5.96 -12.49 -0.09
N PRO A 9 6.96 -13.21 0.46
CA PRO A 9 7.27 -14.56 0.03
C PRO A 9 6.03 -15.46 0.15
N ILE A 10 5.70 -16.17 -0.92
CA ILE A 10 4.67 -17.20 -0.92
C ILE A 10 5.41 -18.54 -0.87
N GLU A 11 4.94 -19.48 -0.05
CA GLU A 11 5.56 -20.81 0.10
C GLU A 11 5.46 -21.68 -1.17
N SER A 12 4.63 -21.29 -2.14
CA SER A 12 4.51 -21.98 -3.42
C SER A 12 5.49 -21.40 -4.43
N PHE A 13 6.29 -22.26 -5.05
CA PHE A 13 7.17 -21.93 -6.16
C PHE A 13 6.34 -21.41 -7.34
N SER A 14 6.23 -20.09 -7.49
CA SER A 14 5.91 -19.49 -8.77
C SER A 14 7.22 -19.20 -9.49
N SER A 15 7.34 -19.63 -10.74
CA SER A 15 8.44 -19.26 -11.62
C SER A 15 8.23 -17.87 -12.21
N ASP A 16 7.08 -17.26 -11.91
CA ASP A 16 6.68 -15.99 -12.47
C ASP A 16 7.30 -14.82 -11.69
N THR A 17 7.57 -13.76 -12.40
CA THR A 17 8.09 -12.54 -11.82
C THR A 17 6.98 -11.79 -11.10
N LEU A 18 7.35 -10.94 -10.14
CA LEU A 18 6.38 -10.15 -9.36
C LEU A 18 5.45 -9.32 -10.26
N ILE A 19 5.98 -8.72 -11.33
CA ILE A 19 5.17 -7.94 -12.29
C ILE A 19 4.20 -8.83 -13.07
N HIS A 20 4.61 -10.03 -13.44
CA HIS A 20 3.75 -10.98 -14.12
C HIS A 20 2.60 -11.44 -13.22
N GLU A 21 2.89 -11.75 -11.97
CA GLU A 21 1.87 -12.10 -10.97
C GLU A 21 0.90 -10.95 -10.72
N GLU A 22 1.40 -9.74 -10.56
CA GLU A 22 0.56 -8.54 -10.37
C GLU A 22 -0.36 -8.33 -11.58
N ARG A 23 0.18 -8.45 -12.79
CA ARG A 23 -0.60 -8.38 -14.03
C ARG A 23 -1.71 -9.42 -14.06
N ASN A 24 -1.38 -10.68 -13.78
CA ASN A 24 -2.36 -11.76 -13.78
C ASN A 24 -3.48 -11.55 -12.75
N LEU A 25 -3.16 -11.08 -11.55
CA LEU A 25 -4.15 -10.79 -10.52
C LEU A 25 -5.10 -9.66 -10.95
N ILE A 26 -4.57 -8.59 -11.50
CA ILE A 26 -5.35 -7.43 -11.92
C ILE A 26 -6.24 -7.78 -13.12
N GLU A 27 -5.67 -8.38 -14.15
CA GLU A 27 -6.44 -8.76 -15.36
C GLU A 27 -7.50 -9.84 -15.05
N MET A 28 -7.20 -10.78 -14.14
CA MET A 28 -8.18 -11.75 -13.69
C MET A 28 -9.32 -11.10 -12.90
N ALA A 29 -9.03 -10.10 -12.07
CA ALA A 29 -10.06 -9.37 -11.33
C ALA A 29 -10.98 -8.60 -12.30
N LYS A 30 -10.43 -7.90 -13.28
CA LYS A 30 -11.19 -7.21 -14.33
C LYS A 30 -12.03 -8.19 -15.16
N PHE A 31 -11.46 -9.32 -15.53
CA PHE A 31 -12.16 -10.35 -16.30
C PHE A 31 -13.35 -10.94 -15.53
N LYS A 32 -13.16 -11.25 -14.23
CA LYS A 32 -14.21 -11.88 -13.42
C LYS A 32 -15.29 -10.90 -12.94
N LEU A 33 -14.93 -9.65 -12.68
CA LEU A 33 -15.81 -8.64 -12.09
C LEU A 33 -15.67 -7.29 -12.83
N PRO A 34 -16.00 -7.23 -14.15
CA PRO A 34 -15.76 -6.04 -14.96
C PRO A 34 -16.59 -4.83 -14.51
N ASP A 35 -17.75 -5.04 -13.89
CA ASP A 35 -18.59 -3.96 -13.35
C ASP A 35 -17.98 -3.32 -12.09
N VAL A 36 -17.10 -4.04 -11.38
CA VAL A 36 -16.43 -3.58 -10.15
C VAL A 36 -15.05 -3.00 -10.48
N PHE A 37 -14.24 -3.75 -11.23
CA PHE A 37 -12.87 -3.40 -11.62
C PHE A 37 -12.84 -2.90 -13.07
N ARG A 38 -13.35 -1.68 -13.26
CA ARG A 38 -13.57 -1.13 -14.59
C ARG A 38 -12.27 -0.65 -15.24
N GLU A 39 -12.25 -0.68 -16.58
CA GLU A 39 -11.10 -0.23 -17.38
C GLU A 39 -10.85 1.29 -17.32
N ASP A 40 -11.88 2.08 -17.01
CA ASP A 40 -11.80 3.55 -16.91
C ASP A 40 -11.32 4.06 -15.54
N MET A 41 -11.06 3.16 -14.59
CA MET A 41 -10.56 3.55 -13.27
C MET A 41 -9.12 4.06 -13.36
N GLN A 42 -8.81 5.06 -12.54
CA GLN A 42 -7.42 5.47 -12.36
C GLN A 42 -6.61 4.33 -11.72
N PRO A 43 -5.35 4.11 -12.13
CA PRO A 43 -4.55 2.99 -11.65
C PRO A 43 -4.45 2.88 -10.13
N LEU A 44 -4.21 3.99 -9.42
CA LEU A 44 -4.16 3.99 -7.96
C LEU A 44 -5.50 3.59 -7.33
N GLU A 45 -6.61 4.07 -7.91
CA GLU A 45 -7.95 3.73 -7.45
C GLU A 45 -8.26 2.24 -7.62
N LEU A 46 -7.85 1.67 -8.75
CA LEU A 46 -7.99 0.24 -9.03
C LEU A 46 -7.22 -0.60 -8.00
N LEU A 47 -5.96 -0.25 -7.73
CA LEU A 47 -5.16 -0.97 -6.72
C LEU A 47 -5.77 -0.85 -5.32
N ALA A 48 -6.25 0.33 -4.94
CA ALA A 48 -6.88 0.53 -3.63
C ALA A 48 -8.17 -0.30 -3.48
N LEU A 49 -8.96 -0.42 -4.56
CA LEU A 49 -10.16 -1.24 -4.57
C LEU A 49 -9.83 -2.75 -4.50
N LEU A 50 -8.83 -3.20 -5.25
CA LEU A 50 -8.32 -4.57 -5.17
C LEU A 50 -7.85 -4.93 -3.76
N GLN A 51 -7.04 -4.05 -3.14
CA GLN A 51 -6.56 -4.18 -1.76
C GLN A 51 -7.73 -4.27 -0.77
N HIS A 52 -8.75 -3.45 -0.95
CA HIS A 52 -9.95 -3.47 -0.10
C HIS A 52 -10.65 -4.83 -0.11
N TYR A 53 -10.70 -5.49 -1.26
CA TYR A 53 -11.26 -6.84 -1.40
C TYR A 53 -10.24 -7.97 -1.13
N GLY A 54 -9.05 -7.64 -0.64
CA GLY A 54 -8.05 -8.62 -0.20
C GLY A 54 -7.18 -9.19 -1.32
N VAL A 55 -7.23 -8.64 -2.52
CA VAL A 55 -6.29 -9.00 -3.59
C VAL A 55 -4.92 -8.37 -3.26
N PRO A 56 -3.82 -9.13 -3.29
CA PRO A 56 -2.50 -8.57 -3.02
C PRO A 56 -2.12 -7.50 -4.03
N THR A 57 -1.65 -6.36 -3.55
CA THR A 57 -1.19 -5.24 -4.37
C THR A 57 0.15 -4.69 -3.85
N ARG A 58 0.73 -3.74 -4.58
CA ARG A 58 1.92 -2.98 -4.17
C ARG A 58 1.63 -1.87 -3.15
N LEU A 59 0.45 -1.83 -2.59
CA LEU A 59 0.07 -0.91 -1.52
C LEU A 59 0.32 -1.53 -0.15
N LEU A 60 0.72 -0.71 0.79
CA LEU A 60 0.75 -1.05 2.21
C LEU A 60 -0.22 -0.13 2.94
N ASP A 61 -1.17 -0.73 3.68
CA ASP A 61 -2.12 0.02 4.49
C ASP A 61 -1.40 0.74 5.62
N VAL A 62 -1.70 2.02 5.78
CA VAL A 62 -1.28 2.86 6.91
C VAL A 62 -2.48 3.66 7.39
N THR A 63 -2.37 4.28 8.55
CA THR A 63 -3.43 5.11 9.11
C THR A 63 -2.87 6.42 9.64
N GLU A 64 -3.67 7.49 9.56
CA GLU A 64 -3.37 8.78 10.20
C GLU A 64 -3.79 8.81 11.67
N ASN A 65 -4.53 7.80 12.13
CA ASN A 65 -5.03 7.72 13.50
C ASN A 65 -4.15 6.81 14.37
N ALA A 66 -3.45 7.41 15.33
CA ALA A 66 -2.57 6.68 16.25
C ALA A 66 -3.29 5.59 17.06
N LEU A 67 -4.57 5.81 17.43
CA LEU A 67 -5.35 4.82 18.19
C LEU A 67 -5.73 3.63 17.30
N VAL A 68 -5.99 3.87 16.01
CA VAL A 68 -6.22 2.79 15.03
C VAL A 68 -4.94 1.99 14.81
N ALA A 69 -3.78 2.65 14.70
CA ALA A 69 -2.50 1.96 14.59
C ALA A 69 -2.23 1.09 15.83
N LEU A 70 -2.50 1.63 17.03
CA LEU A 70 -2.37 0.91 18.29
C LEU A 70 -3.30 -0.30 18.35
N TYR A 71 -4.56 -0.14 17.90
CA TYR A 71 -5.51 -1.24 17.81
C TYR A 71 -4.94 -2.39 16.95
N PHE A 72 -4.46 -2.08 15.74
CA PHE A 72 -3.90 -3.11 14.87
C PHE A 72 -2.61 -3.75 15.40
N ALA A 73 -1.78 -3.02 16.15
CA ALA A 73 -0.61 -3.56 16.81
C ALA A 73 -0.97 -4.54 17.94
N CYS A 74 -2.17 -4.38 18.54
CA CYS A 74 -2.66 -5.27 19.59
C CYS A 74 -3.49 -6.45 19.05
N CYS A 75 -4.06 -6.33 17.82
CA CYS A 75 -4.87 -7.38 17.21
C CYS A 75 -3.98 -8.43 16.53
N SER A 76 -3.87 -9.60 17.13
CA SER A 76 -3.20 -10.75 16.51
C SER A 76 -4.16 -11.50 15.62
N LYS A 77 -3.82 -11.68 14.34
CA LYS A 77 -4.62 -12.47 13.39
C LYS A 77 -4.21 -13.95 13.31
N TYR A 78 -2.99 -14.27 13.66
CA TYR A 78 -2.45 -15.62 13.50
C TYR A 78 -1.60 -15.98 14.73
N ASN A 79 -1.87 -17.16 15.29
CA ASN A 79 -1.09 -17.88 16.32
C ASN A 79 -0.11 -16.98 17.04
N ASP A 80 -0.66 -16.10 17.89
CA ASP A 80 0.17 -15.20 18.68
C ASP A 80 0.93 -16.02 19.70
N ASN A 81 2.13 -16.43 19.33
CA ASN A 81 3.06 -17.11 20.24
C ASN A 81 3.54 -16.19 21.37
N GLY A 82 2.73 -15.19 21.75
CA GLY A 82 3.08 -14.22 22.76
C GLY A 82 4.03 -13.12 22.26
N SER A 83 4.07 -12.86 20.95
CA SER A 83 4.93 -11.82 20.39
C SER A 83 4.43 -10.41 20.72
N ASP A 84 5.34 -9.47 20.90
CA ASP A 84 5.04 -8.06 21.08
C ASP A 84 4.43 -7.45 19.80
N GLY A 85 3.60 -6.43 19.97
CA GLY A 85 3.12 -5.60 18.89
C GLY A 85 4.09 -4.47 18.56
N GLU A 86 3.93 -3.82 17.41
CA GLU A 86 4.76 -2.69 17.03
C GLU A 86 3.94 -1.64 16.29
N VAL A 87 4.03 -0.39 16.72
CA VAL A 87 3.54 0.78 16.00
C VAL A 87 4.75 1.48 15.38
N ILE A 88 4.69 1.72 14.07
CA ILE A 88 5.76 2.39 13.33
C ILE A 88 5.23 3.74 12.88
N ILE A 89 5.95 4.79 13.25
CA ILE A 89 5.62 6.17 12.91
C ILE A 89 6.54 6.59 11.77
N PHE A 90 5.94 6.97 10.66
CA PHE A 90 6.66 7.41 9.47
C PHE A 90 6.84 8.92 9.45
N LYS A 91 7.92 9.38 8.82
CA LYS A 91 8.05 10.76 8.37
C LYS A 91 7.13 11.00 7.18
N ASN A 92 6.60 12.20 7.08
CA ASN A 92 5.77 12.54 5.93
C ASN A 92 6.66 12.73 4.68
N ASN A 93 6.43 11.90 3.66
CA ASN A 93 7.02 12.04 2.33
C ASN A 93 5.92 12.04 1.25
N GLU A 94 4.77 12.62 1.58
CA GLU A 94 3.66 12.72 0.66
C GLU A 94 4.03 13.52 -0.59
N LEU A 95 3.69 12.96 -1.75
CA LEU A 95 3.74 13.71 -2.99
C LEU A 95 2.52 14.62 -3.10
N GLU A 96 2.74 15.85 -3.54
CA GLU A 96 1.66 16.77 -3.85
C GLU A 96 0.70 16.14 -4.87
N VAL A 97 -0.59 16.49 -4.77
CA VAL A 97 -1.64 15.99 -5.69
C VAL A 97 -1.29 16.30 -7.16
N ALA A 98 -0.57 17.40 -7.41
CA ALA A 98 -0.06 17.72 -8.75
C ALA A 98 0.87 16.64 -9.34
N ASN A 99 1.48 15.80 -8.51
CA ASN A 99 2.37 14.72 -8.91
C ASN A 99 1.66 13.35 -8.99
N TYR A 100 0.36 13.29 -8.79
CA TYR A 100 -0.41 12.04 -8.86
C TYR A 100 -0.35 11.30 -10.20
N PRO A 101 -0.11 11.94 -11.37
CA PRO A 101 0.20 11.19 -12.58
C PRO A 101 1.39 10.23 -12.43
N ILE A 102 2.41 10.59 -11.64
CA ILE A 102 3.54 9.71 -11.36
C ILE A 102 3.11 8.55 -10.45
N ILE A 103 2.27 8.82 -9.47
CA ILE A 103 1.70 7.78 -8.63
C ILE A 103 0.87 6.81 -9.46
N ASN A 104 0.07 7.31 -10.40
CA ASN A 104 -0.66 6.47 -11.34
C ASN A 104 0.30 5.66 -12.25
N ALA A 105 1.43 6.23 -12.67
CA ALA A 105 2.44 5.50 -13.43
C ALA A 105 3.08 4.37 -12.61
N ILE A 106 3.35 4.59 -11.32
CA ILE A 106 3.82 3.55 -10.39
C ILE A 106 2.75 2.45 -10.27
N ALA A 107 1.51 2.82 -10.04
CA ALA A 107 0.40 1.89 -9.89
C ALA A 107 0.10 1.10 -11.18
N ASP A 108 0.35 1.67 -12.35
CA ASP A 108 0.10 1.10 -13.67
C ASP A 108 1.32 0.39 -14.27
N SER A 109 2.44 0.37 -13.57
CA SER A 109 3.70 -0.18 -14.11
C SER A 109 3.58 -1.66 -14.54
N TYR A 110 2.68 -2.43 -13.94
CA TYR A 110 2.41 -3.82 -14.34
C TYR A 110 2.02 -3.98 -15.81
N ARG A 111 1.46 -2.95 -16.45
CA ARG A 111 0.97 -3.01 -17.84
C ARG A 111 2.11 -2.94 -18.85
N PHE A 112 3.13 -2.16 -18.60
CA PHE A 112 4.15 -1.81 -19.59
C PHE A 112 5.59 -1.94 -19.09
N ALA A 113 5.80 -2.29 -17.82
CA ALA A 113 7.14 -2.57 -17.33
C ALA A 113 7.57 -3.99 -17.71
N ILE A 114 8.81 -4.12 -18.16
CA ILE A 114 9.44 -5.38 -18.54
C ILE A 114 10.81 -5.43 -17.87
N ALA A 115 11.15 -6.58 -17.26
CA ALA A 115 12.47 -6.78 -16.69
C ALA A 115 13.59 -6.50 -17.68
N GLY A 116 14.61 -5.78 -17.24
CA GLY A 116 15.73 -5.38 -18.08
C GLY A 116 15.43 -4.25 -19.09
N GLN A 117 14.19 -3.74 -19.10
CA GLN A 117 13.83 -2.58 -19.91
C GLN A 117 14.64 -1.36 -19.45
N THR A 118 15.10 -0.54 -20.43
CA THR A 118 15.81 0.70 -20.08
C THR A 118 14.88 1.71 -19.43
N PHE A 119 15.44 2.58 -18.58
CA PHE A 119 14.67 3.69 -18.01
C PHE A 119 14.04 4.57 -19.10
N GLN A 120 14.75 4.80 -20.20
CA GLN A 120 14.27 5.63 -21.30
C GLN A 120 13.04 5.02 -21.98
N ASP A 121 13.01 3.71 -22.21
CA ASP A 121 11.85 3.03 -22.81
C ASP A 121 10.67 2.98 -21.85
N PHE A 122 10.92 2.74 -20.56
CA PHE A 122 9.90 2.83 -19.53
C PHE A 122 9.30 4.24 -19.49
N TYR A 123 10.14 5.28 -19.46
CA TYR A 123 9.71 6.68 -19.44
C TYR A 123 8.84 7.03 -20.66
N ARG A 124 9.22 6.61 -21.85
CA ARG A 124 8.40 6.82 -23.08
C ARG A 124 7.02 6.20 -22.94
N ASN A 125 6.96 4.99 -22.39
CA ASN A 125 5.69 4.28 -22.21
C ASN A 125 4.77 4.99 -21.22
N ILE A 126 5.28 5.44 -20.08
CA ILE A 126 4.47 6.15 -19.09
C ILE A 126 3.99 7.51 -19.56
N MET A 127 4.82 8.25 -20.31
CA MET A 127 4.46 9.58 -20.83
C MET A 127 3.33 9.53 -21.87
N CYS A 128 3.10 8.39 -22.50
CA CYS A 128 2.00 8.18 -23.42
C CYS A 128 0.66 7.87 -22.72
N GLN A 129 0.65 7.72 -21.39
CA GLN A 129 -0.57 7.35 -20.67
C GLN A 129 -1.50 8.56 -20.45
N PRO A 130 -2.83 8.34 -20.44
CA PRO A 130 -3.81 9.43 -20.36
C PRO A 130 -3.64 10.32 -19.12
N TYR A 131 -3.22 9.76 -17.99
CA TYR A 131 -3.03 10.53 -16.75
C TYR A 131 -1.85 11.52 -16.81
N PHE A 132 -0.97 11.44 -17.82
CA PHE A 132 0.04 12.47 -18.10
C PHE A 132 -0.41 13.50 -19.14
N ALA A 133 -1.37 13.17 -20.02
CA ALA A 133 -1.74 14.01 -21.15
C ALA A 133 -2.27 15.39 -20.74
N GLU A 134 -3.03 15.47 -19.63
CA GLU A 134 -3.59 16.72 -19.13
C GLU A 134 -2.53 17.64 -18.53
N GLN A 135 -1.46 17.09 -17.96
CA GLN A 135 -0.41 17.87 -17.32
C GLN A 135 0.65 18.40 -18.29
N LEU A 136 0.87 17.73 -19.42
CA LEU A 136 1.74 18.23 -20.48
C LEU A 136 1.25 19.58 -21.06
N HIS A 137 -0.05 19.86 -20.94
CA HIS A 137 -0.64 21.11 -21.41
C HIS A 137 -0.73 22.22 -20.37
N SER A 138 -0.69 21.91 -19.07
CA SER A 138 -0.99 22.90 -18.02
C SER A 138 0.20 23.40 -17.20
N LYS A 139 1.22 22.59 -17.00
CA LYS A 139 2.46 22.97 -16.33
C LYS A 139 3.57 22.04 -16.81
N SER A 140 4.28 22.41 -17.87
CA SER A 140 5.62 21.89 -18.01
C SER A 140 6.39 22.30 -16.74
N PRO A 141 6.77 21.39 -15.83
CA PRO A 141 7.81 21.76 -14.91
C PRO A 141 8.96 22.20 -15.82
N SER A 142 9.65 23.25 -15.47
CA SER A 142 10.88 23.66 -16.12
C SER A 142 11.96 22.58 -15.83
N ILE A 143 11.75 21.40 -16.37
CA ILE A 143 12.69 20.30 -16.39
C ILE A 143 13.66 20.69 -17.49
N GLY A 144 14.71 21.39 -17.08
CA GLY A 144 15.64 22.07 -17.98
C GLY A 144 16.47 21.15 -18.86
N SER A 145 16.37 19.84 -18.69
CA SER A 145 16.90 18.81 -19.58
C SER A 145 16.24 17.47 -19.31
N LEU A 146 16.28 16.57 -20.29
CA LEU A 146 15.84 15.18 -20.15
C LEU A 146 16.58 14.46 -18.99
N GLU A 147 17.82 14.83 -18.75
CA GLU A 147 18.68 14.30 -17.68
C GLU A 147 18.18 14.68 -16.28
N ASN A 148 17.76 15.93 -16.08
CA ASN A 148 17.18 16.36 -14.79
C ASN A 148 15.83 15.68 -14.52
N ALA A 149 15.05 15.43 -15.58
CA ALA A 149 13.80 14.67 -15.50
C ALA A 149 14.06 13.22 -15.10
N ALA A 150 15.07 12.59 -15.68
CA ALA A 150 15.44 11.22 -15.42
C ALA A 150 15.91 11.04 -13.98
N THR A 151 16.79 11.91 -13.47
CA THR A 151 17.27 11.89 -12.09
C THR A 151 16.15 12.08 -11.08
N TRP A 152 15.24 13.03 -11.34
CA TRP A 152 14.11 13.27 -10.47
C TRP A 152 13.14 12.10 -10.46
N LEU A 153 12.77 11.55 -11.61
CA LEU A 153 11.89 10.38 -11.73
C LEU A 153 12.52 9.15 -11.07
N HIS A 154 13.82 8.92 -11.29
CA HIS A 154 14.53 7.83 -10.63
C HIS A 154 14.39 7.91 -9.10
N ARG A 155 14.58 9.09 -8.52
CA ARG A 155 14.41 9.28 -7.08
C ARG A 155 12.97 8.99 -6.64
N VAL A 156 11.97 9.47 -7.39
CA VAL A 156 10.57 9.21 -7.09
C VAL A 156 10.23 7.72 -7.20
N PHE A 157 10.78 7.02 -8.19
CA PHE A 157 10.57 5.57 -8.33
C PHE A 157 11.40 4.74 -7.35
N SER A 158 12.38 5.31 -6.66
CA SER A 158 13.23 4.58 -5.70
C SER A 158 12.68 4.59 -4.27
N GLU A 159 11.68 5.39 -3.98
CA GLU A 159 11.14 5.56 -2.64
C GLU A 159 9.64 5.24 -2.60
N PRO A 160 9.14 4.64 -1.52
CA PRO A 160 7.70 4.52 -1.32
C PRO A 160 7.10 5.87 -0.92
N HIS A 161 5.88 6.15 -1.43
CA HIS A 161 5.19 7.41 -1.21
C HIS A 161 3.86 7.24 -0.51
N PHE A 162 3.56 8.14 0.45
CA PHE A 162 2.22 8.25 1.00
C PHE A 162 1.27 8.82 -0.03
N VAL A 163 0.12 8.17 -0.17
CA VAL A 163 -0.88 8.56 -1.15
C VAL A 163 -2.29 8.48 -0.58
N TYR A 164 -3.14 9.39 -1.05
CA TYR A 164 -4.57 9.31 -0.86
C TYR A 164 -5.22 8.67 -2.07
N ALA A 165 -5.83 7.50 -1.89
CA ALA A 165 -6.77 6.99 -2.87
C ALA A 165 -8.19 7.47 -2.52
N PRO A 166 -9.10 7.54 -3.50
CA PRO A 166 -10.48 7.88 -3.23
C PRO A 166 -11.10 6.96 -2.17
N ILE A 167 -11.71 7.54 -1.15
CA ILE A 167 -12.36 6.80 -0.06
C ILE A 167 -13.69 6.23 -0.60
N ARG A 168 -13.76 4.92 -0.78
CA ARG A 168 -14.92 4.24 -1.32
C ARG A 168 -15.69 3.40 -0.30
N SER A 169 -15.09 3.08 0.84
CA SER A 169 -15.73 2.27 1.87
C SER A 169 -15.83 3.00 3.21
N GLN A 170 -16.85 2.63 4.00
CA GLN A 170 -16.98 3.12 5.37
C GLN A 170 -15.83 2.63 6.25
N ARG A 171 -15.34 1.42 6.01
CA ARG A 171 -14.17 0.85 6.66
C ARG A 171 -12.92 1.73 6.48
N GLN A 172 -12.61 2.11 5.23
CA GLN A 172 -11.46 2.98 4.94
C GLN A 172 -11.58 4.32 5.68
N ARG A 173 -12.81 4.87 5.74
CA ARG A 173 -13.09 6.12 6.47
C ARG A 173 -12.94 5.95 7.97
N ALA A 174 -13.50 4.88 8.55
CA ALA A 174 -13.42 4.59 9.98
C ALA A 174 -11.97 4.35 10.43
N GLN A 175 -11.17 3.73 9.59
CA GLN A 175 -9.76 3.48 9.84
C GLN A 175 -8.87 4.69 9.57
N GLN A 176 -9.39 5.79 9.02
CA GLN A 176 -8.59 6.92 8.52
C GLN A 176 -7.40 6.44 7.68
N GLY A 177 -7.74 5.49 6.80
CA GLY A 177 -6.76 4.72 6.05
C GLY A 177 -6.14 5.52 4.92
N ARG A 178 -4.84 5.36 4.76
CA ARG A 178 -4.03 5.80 3.61
C ARG A 178 -3.22 4.63 3.09
N TYR A 179 -2.49 4.88 2.04
CA TYR A 179 -1.60 3.87 1.49
C TYR A 179 -0.18 4.41 1.37
N LEU A 180 0.76 3.50 1.50
CA LEU A 180 2.12 3.68 1.06
C LEU A 180 2.26 2.88 -0.24
N VAL A 181 2.44 3.54 -1.38
CA VAL A 181 2.65 2.90 -2.67
C VAL A 181 4.12 2.60 -2.86
N PHE A 182 4.42 1.37 -3.26
CA PHE A 182 5.78 0.92 -3.56
C PHE A 182 6.00 0.89 -5.06
N SER A 183 7.13 1.39 -5.48
CA SER A 183 7.62 1.26 -6.84
C SER A 183 8.54 0.04 -6.97
N ASN A 184 8.70 -0.45 -8.18
CA ASN A 184 9.88 -1.21 -8.57
C ASN A 184 11.04 -0.22 -8.73
N PHE A 185 12.26 -0.70 -8.79
CA PHE A 185 13.42 0.19 -8.87
C PHE A 185 14.25 -0.04 -10.12
N PHE A 186 15.07 0.95 -10.42
CA PHE A 186 16.03 0.88 -11.51
C PHE A 186 17.44 0.72 -10.95
N VAL A 187 18.26 -0.08 -11.64
CA VAL A 187 19.66 -0.26 -11.31
C VAL A 187 20.53 0.07 -12.52
N PRO A 188 21.78 0.50 -12.31
CA PRO A 188 22.72 0.67 -13.40
C PRO A 188 22.83 -0.61 -14.22
N SER A 189 22.81 -0.49 -15.55
CA SER A 189 23.04 -1.63 -16.43
C SER A 189 24.47 -2.16 -16.24
N PRO A 190 24.66 -3.48 -16.17
CA PRO A 190 26.01 -4.07 -16.19
C PRO A 190 26.72 -3.86 -17.53
N PHE A 191 26.01 -3.47 -18.58
CA PHE A 191 26.54 -3.18 -19.90
C PHE A 191 26.75 -1.67 -20.02
N ASN A 192 27.84 -1.16 -19.49
CA ASN A 192 28.22 0.25 -19.62
C ASN A 192 28.64 0.56 -21.06
N ASP A 193 27.78 1.21 -21.80
CA ASP A 193 28.18 1.96 -22.99
C ASP A 193 28.53 3.38 -22.54
N SER A 194 29.82 3.71 -22.57
CA SER A 194 30.41 4.91 -21.98
C SER A 194 30.08 6.23 -22.72
N THR A 195 29.06 6.25 -23.54
CA THR A 195 28.74 7.37 -24.43
C THR A 195 27.44 8.12 -24.11
N GLY A 196 26.69 7.72 -23.10
CA GLY A 196 25.42 8.35 -22.72
C GLY A 196 25.41 8.90 -21.28
N ALA A 197 24.41 9.72 -20.97
CA ALA A 197 24.14 10.13 -19.59
C ALA A 197 24.03 8.91 -18.67
N PRO A 198 24.63 8.95 -17.46
CA PRO A 198 24.69 7.78 -16.57
C PRO A 198 23.33 7.13 -16.32
N GLU A 199 22.26 7.91 -16.35
CA GLU A 199 20.91 7.48 -16.02
C GLU A 199 20.17 6.84 -17.20
N SER A 200 20.58 7.07 -18.46
CA SER A 200 20.00 6.41 -19.62
C SER A 200 20.27 4.89 -19.64
N ASN A 201 21.30 4.45 -18.93
CA ASN A 201 21.73 3.06 -18.85
C ASN A 201 21.13 2.29 -17.67
N TRP A 202 20.16 2.84 -17.00
CA TRP A 202 19.49 2.15 -15.89
C TRP A 202 18.42 1.20 -16.45
N ILE A 203 18.36 0.01 -15.86
CA ILE A 203 17.42 -1.03 -16.23
C ILE A 203 16.42 -1.25 -15.12
N PHE A 204 15.19 -1.55 -15.51
CA PHE A 204 14.08 -1.83 -14.63
C PHE A 204 14.26 -3.18 -13.94
N ARG A 205 14.06 -3.19 -12.62
CA ARG A 205 14.03 -4.40 -11.79
C ARG A 205 12.60 -4.71 -11.38
N GLU A 206 12.27 -5.97 -11.32
CA GLU A 206 10.92 -6.43 -11.00
C GLU A 206 10.63 -6.48 -9.51
N GLU A 207 11.68 -6.53 -8.69
CA GLU A 207 11.55 -6.61 -7.25
C GLU A 207 11.04 -5.30 -6.64
N ILE A 208 10.40 -5.42 -5.49
CA ILE A 208 10.04 -4.30 -4.62
C ILE A 208 10.93 -4.36 -3.38
N GLU A 209 11.65 -3.29 -3.09
CA GLU A 209 12.48 -3.22 -1.89
C GLU A 209 11.62 -2.99 -0.64
N PRO A 210 11.79 -3.84 0.39
CA PRO A 210 11.13 -3.61 1.68
C PRO A 210 11.73 -2.42 2.41
N ILE A 211 10.91 -1.65 3.11
CA ILE A 211 11.42 -0.65 4.05
C ILE A 211 12.05 -1.39 5.22
N LYS A 212 13.34 -1.17 5.44
CA LYS A 212 14.07 -1.68 6.60
C LYS A 212 13.61 -0.93 7.85
N LYS A 213 13.30 -1.63 8.93
CA LYS A 213 12.84 -1.03 10.20
C LYS A 213 13.86 -0.10 10.87
N GLY A 214 15.10 -0.07 10.44
CA GLY A 214 16.15 0.88 10.84
C GLY A 214 16.41 1.99 9.84
N ASN A 215 15.51 2.20 8.87
CA ASN A 215 15.66 3.27 7.88
C ASN A 215 15.18 4.61 8.46
N ASP A 216 16.09 5.37 9.04
CA ASP A 216 15.80 6.66 9.65
C ASP A 216 15.43 7.76 8.64
N SER A 217 15.57 7.53 7.35
CA SER A 217 15.10 8.48 6.32
C SER A 217 13.56 8.50 6.23
N ILE A 218 12.92 7.36 6.43
CA ILE A 218 11.46 7.18 6.29
C ILE A 218 10.79 7.00 7.65
N ILE A 219 11.43 6.32 8.61
CA ILE A 219 10.86 6.01 9.91
C ILE A 219 11.28 7.08 10.93
N LEU A 220 10.29 7.70 11.57
CA LEU A 220 10.49 8.67 12.64
C LEU A 220 10.69 7.98 14.00
N ALA A 221 9.85 7.00 14.31
CA ALA A 221 9.89 6.30 15.58
C ALA A 221 9.25 4.91 15.49
N ARG A 222 9.59 4.05 16.45
CA ARG A 222 9.00 2.72 16.64
C ARG A 222 8.60 2.57 18.10
N ILE A 223 7.37 2.08 18.33
CA ILE A 223 6.82 1.87 19.67
C ILE A 223 6.50 0.39 19.80
N THR A 224 7.18 -0.28 20.72
CA THR A 224 6.91 -1.69 21.03
C THR A 224 5.78 -1.79 22.03
N ILE A 225 4.82 -2.66 21.77
CA ILE A 225 3.68 -2.96 22.62
C ILE A 225 3.89 -4.34 23.23
N PRO A 226 4.20 -4.45 24.52
CA PRO A 226 4.39 -5.75 25.16
C PRO A 226 3.14 -6.63 25.04
N ASN A 227 3.34 -7.91 24.75
CA ASN A 227 2.25 -8.85 24.56
C ASN A 227 1.27 -8.85 25.74
N GLY A 228 1.79 -8.83 26.97
CA GLY A 228 0.97 -8.83 28.20
C GLY A 228 0.07 -7.60 28.37
N SER A 229 0.36 -6.49 27.68
CA SER A 229 -0.44 -5.25 27.75
C SER A 229 -1.52 -5.17 26.67
N LYS A 230 -1.50 -6.00 25.64
CA LYS A 230 -2.38 -5.90 24.47
C LYS A 230 -3.86 -5.95 24.82
N LEU A 231 -4.27 -6.89 25.67
CA LEU A 231 -5.68 -7.05 26.06
C LEU A 231 -6.22 -5.82 26.81
N GLN A 232 -5.42 -5.28 27.73
CA GLN A 232 -5.81 -4.08 28.46
C GLN A 232 -5.94 -2.87 27.50
N ILE A 233 -4.98 -2.71 26.60
CA ILE A 233 -5.02 -1.64 25.60
C ILE A 233 -6.26 -1.76 24.70
N LEU A 234 -6.62 -2.96 24.25
CA LEU A 234 -7.83 -3.17 23.44
C LEU A 234 -9.10 -2.79 24.20
N PHE A 235 -9.17 -3.13 25.50
CA PHE A 235 -10.29 -2.75 26.36
C PHE A 235 -10.38 -1.23 26.53
N ASP A 236 -9.25 -0.57 26.75
CA ASP A 236 -9.20 0.89 26.89
C ASP A 236 -9.61 1.57 25.57
N LEU A 237 -9.13 1.07 24.43
CA LEU A 237 -9.47 1.58 23.09
C LEU A 237 -10.98 1.47 22.79
N GLU A 238 -11.65 0.40 23.25
CA GLU A 238 -13.10 0.26 23.12
C GLU A 238 -13.83 1.43 23.81
N SER A 239 -13.34 1.90 24.96
CA SER A 239 -13.89 3.06 25.67
C SER A 239 -13.72 4.38 24.90
N PHE A 240 -12.75 4.45 24.00
CA PHE A 240 -12.55 5.57 23.06
C PHE A 240 -13.29 5.39 21.72
N GLY A 241 -14.13 4.36 21.59
CA GLY A 241 -14.85 4.08 20.36
C GLY A 241 -14.02 3.41 19.27
N ILE A 242 -12.83 2.88 19.59
CA ILE A 242 -11.99 2.12 18.68
C ILE A 242 -12.19 0.64 18.95
N SER A 243 -13.06 0.00 18.21
CA SER A 243 -13.36 -1.42 18.33
C SER A 243 -13.38 -2.11 16.97
N LYS A 244 -13.39 -3.44 16.99
CA LYS A 244 -13.48 -4.24 15.77
C LYS A 244 -14.73 -3.88 14.95
N GLU A 245 -15.86 -3.68 15.61
CA GLU A 245 -17.16 -3.39 15.01
C GLU A 245 -17.14 -2.03 14.28
N VAL A 246 -16.50 -1.04 14.87
CA VAL A 246 -16.36 0.30 14.28
C VAL A 246 -15.39 0.27 13.10
N LEU A 247 -14.24 -0.39 13.26
CA LEU A 247 -13.18 -0.40 12.25
C LEU A 247 -13.50 -1.30 11.03
N PHE A 248 -14.41 -2.27 11.20
CA PHE A 248 -14.84 -3.22 10.15
C PHE A 248 -16.34 -3.13 9.89
N CYS A 249 -16.89 -1.93 9.93
CA CYS A 249 -18.34 -1.67 9.83
C CYS A 249 -18.98 -2.11 8.51
N ASP A 250 -18.20 -2.30 7.44
CA ASP A 250 -18.70 -2.78 6.13
C ASP A 250 -18.80 -4.31 6.08
N ASP A 251 -18.23 -5.02 7.03
CA ASP A 251 -18.28 -6.48 7.10
C ASP A 251 -19.53 -6.94 7.86
N ILE A 252 -20.56 -7.31 7.12
CA ILE A 252 -21.83 -7.82 7.66
C ILE A 252 -21.59 -8.96 8.66
N GLY A 253 -20.65 -9.87 8.36
CA GLY A 253 -20.31 -10.98 9.25
C GLY A 253 -19.75 -10.49 10.60
N THR A 254 -18.89 -9.49 10.60
CA THR A 254 -18.36 -8.87 11.80
C THR A 254 -19.45 -8.18 12.61
N VAL A 255 -20.33 -7.41 11.96
CA VAL A 255 -21.46 -6.72 12.62
C VAL A 255 -22.44 -7.74 13.23
N CYS A 256 -22.84 -8.77 12.50
CA CYS A 256 -23.72 -9.82 13.00
C CYS A 256 -23.11 -10.58 14.18
N SER A 257 -21.79 -10.88 14.11
CA SER A 257 -21.08 -11.54 15.22
C SER A 257 -21.05 -10.67 16.49
N SER A 258 -20.88 -9.35 16.34
CA SER A 258 -20.96 -8.41 17.45
C SER A 258 -22.33 -8.38 18.11
N ILE A 259 -23.40 -8.35 17.32
CA ILE A 259 -24.78 -8.42 17.82
C ILE A 259 -24.98 -9.70 18.63
N THR A 260 -24.54 -10.84 18.09
CA THR A 260 -24.65 -12.14 18.75
C THR A 260 -23.87 -12.17 20.09
N ASN A 261 -22.64 -11.66 20.08
CA ASN A 261 -21.80 -11.60 21.29
C ASN A 261 -22.42 -10.68 22.36
N SER A 262 -22.96 -9.54 21.94
CA SER A 262 -23.65 -8.61 22.85
C SER A 262 -24.88 -9.26 23.50
N TYR A 263 -25.65 -10.03 22.73
CA TYR A 263 -26.77 -10.81 23.25
C TYR A 263 -26.32 -11.87 24.27
N GLN A 264 -25.29 -12.63 23.96
CA GLN A 264 -24.73 -13.64 24.85
C GLN A 264 -24.18 -13.04 26.15
N ARG A 265 -23.51 -11.89 26.09
CA ARG A 265 -23.07 -11.15 27.29
C ARG A 265 -24.26 -10.76 28.17
N LYS A 266 -25.31 -10.16 27.59
CA LYS A 266 -26.53 -9.80 28.32
C LYS A 266 -27.19 -11.02 28.97
N ALA A 267 -27.27 -12.14 28.27
CA ALA A 267 -27.79 -13.38 28.82
C ALA A 267 -26.99 -13.87 30.03
N ARG A 268 -25.66 -13.80 30.00
CA ARG A 268 -24.80 -14.16 31.17
C ARG A 268 -25.03 -13.25 32.35
N TYR A 269 -25.21 -11.94 32.17
CA TYR A 269 -25.52 -11.01 33.27
C TYR A 269 -26.89 -11.23 33.88
N MET A 270 -27.88 -11.68 33.11
CA MET A 270 -29.20 -11.99 33.59
C MET A 270 -29.25 -13.31 34.42
N PHE A 271 -28.42 -14.29 34.06
CA PHE A 271 -28.39 -15.60 34.70
C PHE A 271 -27.33 -15.78 35.78
N ASN A 272 -26.35 -14.88 35.84
CA ASN A 272 -25.36 -14.81 36.90
C ASN A 272 -25.23 -13.35 37.40
N PRO A 273 -26.15 -12.85 38.22
CA PRO A 273 -25.96 -11.59 38.92
C PRO A 273 -24.72 -11.72 39.79
N LEU A 274 -23.80 -10.73 39.68
CA LEU A 274 -22.62 -10.65 40.52
C LEU A 274 -22.96 -10.82 41.99
N PRO A 275 -22.10 -11.48 42.80
CA PRO A 275 -22.31 -11.71 44.23
C PRO A 275 -22.37 -10.41 45.02
#